data_bddd44836763dc58754f40fbadc460ca
#
_entry.id   bddd44836763dc58754f40fbadc460ca
#
_cell.length_a   1.000
_cell.length_b   1.000
_cell.length_c   1.000
_cell.angle_alpha   90.00
_cell.angle_beta   90.00
_cell.angle_gamma   90.00
#
_symmetry.space_group_name_H-M   'P 1'
#
loop_
_entity.id
_entity.type
_entity.pdbx_description
1 polymer ?
#
loop_
_entity_poly.entity_id
_entity_poly.type
_entity_poly.pdbx_seq_one_letter_code
_entity_poly.pdbx_strand_id
1 'polypeptide(L)'
;VTDSKTLADRIEDLLPQTQCTKCGYNGCRPYAEAIAAGDANYNQCPPGGAEGIARLANLLGKPVIPLNPVNGTEHPRAVAFIDENLCIGCTLCMQACPVDAIVGAPKQMHTIVASLCTGCDLCVPPCPVDCIAMVPVTGERTGWDAWTQEQADAARQRHDRRLARQRRERDAAEARAAARRAASAAATEPAAAPAAAPPAADDAEAKKRAIIAAALERARKKKEELAAQGAAPKNTEGVSAAVQAQIDAAEARRKRLAEQQAARDAQADDADRDDTGGPSAPPDDQAP
;
A
#
# COMPACT_ATOMS: atom_id res chain seq x y z
N VAL A 1 20.24 -27.63 -27.18
CA VAL A 1 19.62 -27.30 -25.89
C VAL A 1 18.15 -26.99 -26.21
N THR A 2 17.25 -27.97 -26.06
CA THR A 2 15.81 -27.77 -26.21
C THR A 2 15.37 -26.84 -25.09
N ASP A 3 14.99 -25.65 -25.47
CA ASP A 3 14.44 -24.63 -24.56
C ASP A 3 13.14 -25.17 -23.95
N SER A 4 13.19 -25.58 -22.70
CA SER A 4 12.07 -26.22 -22.00
C SER A 4 11.06 -25.17 -21.46
N LYS A 5 10.78 -24.12 -22.26
CA LYS A 5 9.81 -23.09 -21.90
C LYS A 5 8.43 -23.71 -21.68
N THR A 6 7.83 -23.41 -20.54
CA THR A 6 6.45 -23.75 -20.24
C THR A 6 5.48 -23.01 -21.17
N LEU A 7 4.23 -23.44 -21.25
CA LEU A 7 3.22 -22.70 -22.00
C LEU A 7 3.06 -21.26 -21.47
N ALA A 8 3.12 -21.07 -20.15
CA ALA A 8 3.06 -19.74 -19.54
C ALA A 8 4.23 -18.85 -19.97
N ASP A 9 5.46 -19.40 -20.09
CA ASP A 9 6.64 -18.66 -20.58
C ASP A 9 6.46 -18.20 -22.02
N ARG A 10 5.93 -19.09 -22.87
CA ARG A 10 5.65 -18.78 -24.29
C ARG A 10 4.55 -17.73 -24.45
N ILE A 11 3.51 -17.78 -23.61
CA ILE A 11 2.46 -16.76 -23.58
C ILE A 11 3.02 -15.44 -23.10
N GLU A 12 3.82 -15.43 -22.04
CA GLU A 12 4.44 -14.22 -21.49
C GLU A 12 5.34 -13.52 -22.51
N ASP A 13 6.09 -14.28 -23.32
CA ASP A 13 6.93 -13.75 -24.41
C ASP A 13 6.12 -12.96 -25.46
N LEU A 14 4.83 -13.26 -25.63
CA LEU A 14 3.94 -12.59 -26.57
C LEU A 14 3.17 -11.41 -25.93
N LEU A 15 3.36 -11.12 -24.64
CA LEU A 15 2.73 -10.00 -23.97
C LEU A 15 3.60 -8.72 -24.06
N PRO A 16 3.00 -7.53 -24.16
CA PRO A 16 3.74 -6.29 -24.36
C PRO A 16 4.54 -5.81 -23.14
N GLN A 17 4.49 -6.51 -22.03
CA GLN A 17 5.24 -6.26 -20.79
C GLN A 17 5.07 -4.84 -20.20
N THR A 18 3.91 -4.23 -20.44
CA THR A 18 3.58 -2.90 -19.89
C THR A 18 3.29 -2.92 -18.39
N GLN A 19 2.98 -4.10 -17.83
CA GLN A 19 2.67 -4.34 -16.40
C GLN A 19 1.52 -3.46 -15.87
N CYS A 20 0.55 -3.11 -16.74
CA CYS A 20 -0.49 -2.10 -16.49
C CYS A 20 -1.69 -2.59 -15.67
N THR A 21 -1.79 -3.89 -15.38
CA THR A 21 -2.88 -4.55 -14.64
C THR A 21 -4.28 -4.45 -15.28
N LYS A 22 -4.43 -3.86 -16.47
CA LYS A 22 -5.73 -3.67 -17.15
C LYS A 22 -6.43 -5.00 -17.50
N CYS A 23 -5.67 -6.07 -17.66
CA CYS A 23 -6.20 -7.42 -17.85
C CYS A 23 -6.87 -8.02 -16.60
N GLY A 24 -6.82 -7.34 -15.44
CA GLY A 24 -7.33 -7.81 -14.15
C GLY A 24 -6.33 -8.61 -13.32
N TYR A 25 -5.10 -8.78 -13.80
CA TYR A 25 -4.02 -9.50 -13.12
C TYR A 25 -2.90 -8.54 -12.67
N ASN A 26 -2.15 -8.93 -11.64
CA ASN A 26 -1.06 -8.12 -11.08
C ASN A 26 0.22 -8.17 -11.93
N GLY A 27 0.10 -7.94 -13.24
CA GLY A 27 1.20 -7.94 -14.20
C GLY A 27 1.04 -8.96 -15.31
N CYS A 28 2.01 -8.98 -16.24
CA CYS A 28 1.94 -9.82 -17.42
C CYS A 28 2.17 -11.30 -17.10
N ARG A 29 3.07 -11.65 -16.18
CA ARG A 29 3.34 -13.04 -15.78
C ARG A 29 2.11 -13.74 -15.17
N PRO A 30 1.41 -13.20 -14.15
CA PRO A 30 0.19 -13.80 -13.62
C PRO A 30 -0.91 -13.98 -14.66
N TYR A 31 -1.03 -13.05 -15.61
CA TYR A 31 -1.96 -13.18 -16.71
C TYR A 31 -1.58 -14.34 -17.66
N ALA A 32 -0.30 -14.46 -17.99
CA ALA A 32 0.19 -15.57 -18.81
C ALA A 32 -0.04 -16.94 -18.15
N GLU A 33 0.16 -17.04 -16.84
CA GLU A 33 -0.10 -18.23 -16.04
C GLU A 33 -1.60 -18.59 -16.03
N ALA A 34 -2.47 -17.61 -15.85
CA ALA A 34 -3.93 -17.80 -15.88
C ALA A 34 -4.43 -18.24 -17.27
N ILE A 35 -3.88 -17.71 -18.37
CA ILE A 35 -4.19 -18.19 -19.72
C ILE A 35 -3.72 -19.63 -19.90
N ALA A 36 -2.52 -19.98 -19.44
CA ALA A 36 -1.96 -21.32 -19.55
C ALA A 36 -2.76 -22.35 -18.75
N ALA A 37 -3.30 -21.95 -17.60
CA ALA A 37 -4.18 -22.78 -16.76
C ALA A 37 -5.62 -22.88 -17.31
N GLY A 38 -6.03 -21.98 -18.20
CA GLY A 38 -7.40 -21.91 -18.72
C GLY A 38 -8.35 -21.05 -17.86
N ASP A 39 -7.84 -20.35 -16.86
CA ASP A 39 -8.60 -19.49 -15.95
C ASP A 39 -8.87 -18.09 -16.54
N ALA A 40 -8.12 -17.70 -17.58
CA ALA A 40 -8.26 -16.42 -18.26
C ALA A 40 -8.41 -16.58 -19.77
N ASN A 41 -9.16 -15.66 -20.38
CA ASN A 41 -9.19 -15.51 -21.82
C ASN A 41 -7.96 -14.74 -22.33
N TYR A 42 -7.47 -15.07 -23.53
CA TYR A 42 -6.32 -14.46 -24.17
C TYR A 42 -6.60 -13.09 -24.82
N ASN A 43 -7.80 -12.52 -24.66
CA ASN A 43 -8.23 -11.26 -25.24
C ASN A 43 -8.42 -10.12 -24.21
N GLN A 44 -7.74 -10.19 -23.06
CA GLN A 44 -7.91 -9.23 -21.95
C GLN A 44 -6.80 -8.16 -21.88
N CYS A 45 -5.91 -8.07 -22.88
CA CYS A 45 -4.75 -7.17 -22.85
C CYS A 45 -4.93 -6.00 -23.83
N PRO A 46 -5.41 -4.79 -23.40
CA PRO A 46 -5.56 -3.64 -24.29
C PRO A 46 -4.24 -3.16 -24.89
N PRO A 47 -3.10 -3.08 -24.14
CA PRO A 47 -1.83 -2.68 -24.74
C PRO A 47 -1.27 -3.66 -25.78
N GLY A 48 -1.70 -4.91 -25.76
CA GLY A 48 -1.35 -5.90 -26.79
C GLY A 48 -2.16 -5.72 -28.07
N GLY A 49 -3.37 -5.19 -27.93
CA GLY A 49 -4.29 -4.93 -29.03
C GLY A 49 -4.71 -6.17 -29.81
N ALA A 50 -5.26 -5.94 -30.98
CA ALA A 50 -5.72 -7.00 -31.88
C ALA A 50 -4.57 -7.91 -32.34
N GLU A 51 -3.39 -7.36 -32.61
CA GLU A 51 -2.19 -8.13 -32.98
C GLU A 51 -1.73 -9.05 -31.84
N GLY A 52 -1.73 -8.56 -30.58
CA GLY A 52 -1.39 -9.38 -29.42
C GLY A 52 -2.35 -10.58 -29.26
N ILE A 53 -3.65 -10.35 -29.47
CA ILE A 53 -4.66 -11.42 -29.46
C ILE A 53 -4.40 -12.43 -30.57
N ALA A 54 -4.07 -11.97 -31.79
CA ALA A 54 -3.77 -12.85 -32.91
C ALA A 54 -2.54 -13.73 -32.62
N ARG A 55 -1.47 -13.17 -32.04
CA ARG A 55 -0.26 -13.91 -31.63
C ARG A 55 -0.58 -14.99 -30.58
N LEU A 56 -1.37 -14.63 -29.57
CA LEU A 56 -1.80 -15.58 -28.53
C LEU A 56 -2.73 -16.66 -29.09
N ALA A 57 -3.69 -16.28 -29.94
CA ALA A 57 -4.59 -17.22 -30.61
C ALA A 57 -3.82 -18.25 -31.44
N ASN A 58 -2.82 -17.80 -32.22
CA ASN A 58 -1.97 -18.67 -33.00
C ASN A 58 -1.15 -19.64 -32.12
N LEU A 59 -0.55 -19.13 -31.02
CA LEU A 59 0.19 -19.98 -30.07
C LEU A 59 -0.71 -21.06 -29.44
N LEU A 60 -1.96 -20.71 -29.13
CA LEU A 60 -2.92 -21.59 -28.43
C LEU A 60 -3.72 -22.49 -29.38
N GLY A 61 -3.60 -22.29 -30.70
CA GLY A 61 -4.43 -22.97 -31.69
C GLY A 61 -5.93 -22.65 -31.59
N LYS A 62 -6.23 -21.39 -31.17
CA LYS A 62 -7.61 -20.91 -30.95
C LYS A 62 -7.99 -19.83 -31.99
N PRO A 63 -9.29 -19.56 -32.21
CA PRO A 63 -9.73 -18.53 -33.14
C PRO A 63 -9.33 -17.14 -32.62
N VAL A 64 -9.11 -16.18 -33.52
CA VAL A 64 -8.94 -14.77 -33.13
C VAL A 64 -10.29 -14.20 -32.72
N ILE A 65 -10.37 -13.65 -31.52
CA ILE A 65 -11.57 -13.03 -30.93
C ILE A 65 -11.31 -11.54 -30.65
N PRO A 66 -12.34 -10.68 -30.62
CA PRO A 66 -12.17 -9.26 -30.33
C PRO A 66 -11.65 -9.05 -28.91
N LEU A 67 -10.98 -7.90 -28.70
CA LEU A 67 -10.56 -7.44 -27.37
C LEU A 67 -11.78 -7.35 -26.45
N ASN A 68 -11.62 -7.84 -25.22
CA ASN A 68 -12.68 -7.78 -24.23
C ASN A 68 -12.89 -6.31 -23.77
N PRO A 69 -14.04 -5.68 -24.04
CA PRO A 69 -14.28 -4.27 -23.73
C PRO A 69 -14.29 -3.95 -22.23
N VAL A 70 -14.50 -4.95 -21.37
CA VAL A 70 -14.44 -4.79 -19.91
C VAL A 70 -13.02 -4.40 -19.45
N ASN A 71 -11.99 -4.83 -20.17
CA ASN A 71 -10.59 -4.54 -19.87
C ASN A 71 -10.11 -3.21 -20.47
N GLY A 72 -10.93 -2.55 -21.29
CA GLY A 72 -10.63 -1.30 -21.96
C GLY A 72 -10.51 -1.46 -23.47
N THR A 73 -10.01 -0.42 -24.12
CA THR A 73 -9.85 -0.36 -25.58
C THR A 73 -8.40 -0.22 -25.95
N GLU A 74 -8.07 -0.62 -27.17
CA GLU A 74 -6.77 -0.36 -27.77
C GLU A 74 -6.62 1.15 -28.03
N HIS A 75 -5.47 1.72 -27.66
CA HIS A 75 -5.20 3.15 -27.81
C HIS A 75 -3.72 3.38 -28.10
N PRO A 76 -3.33 4.54 -28.69
CA PRO A 76 -1.94 4.89 -28.89
C PRO A 76 -1.14 4.84 -27.61
N ARG A 77 0.14 4.45 -27.74
CA ARG A 77 1.04 4.40 -26.58
C ARG A 77 1.30 5.81 -26.07
N ALA A 78 1.13 6.01 -24.77
CA ALA A 78 1.48 7.23 -24.09
C ALA A 78 2.68 7.00 -23.13
N VAL A 79 3.38 8.06 -22.77
CA VAL A 79 4.36 8.09 -21.68
C VAL A 79 3.90 9.06 -20.62
N ALA A 80 4.23 8.78 -19.38
CA ALA A 80 3.92 9.71 -18.32
C ALA A 80 4.85 10.94 -18.40
N PHE A 81 4.31 12.10 -18.08
CA PHE A 81 5.04 13.36 -17.93
C PHE A 81 4.73 13.91 -16.53
N ILE A 82 5.75 14.36 -15.81
CA ILE A 82 5.60 15.01 -14.50
C ILE A 82 5.86 16.50 -14.65
N ASP A 83 4.88 17.32 -14.23
CA ASP A 83 5.12 18.76 -14.06
C ASP A 83 5.98 18.97 -12.80
N GLU A 84 7.24 19.28 -13.02
CA GLU A 84 8.24 19.45 -11.95
C GLU A 84 7.91 20.64 -11.03
N ASN A 85 7.16 21.66 -11.52
CA ASN A 85 6.76 22.80 -10.71
C ASN A 85 5.67 22.46 -9.70
N LEU A 86 4.87 21.43 -9.98
CA LEU A 86 3.81 20.95 -9.09
C LEU A 86 4.28 19.78 -8.21
N CYS A 87 5.38 19.14 -8.57
CA CYS A 87 5.87 17.94 -7.89
C CYS A 87 6.39 18.25 -6.49
N ILE A 88 5.80 17.63 -5.47
CA ILE A 88 6.18 17.79 -4.05
C ILE A 88 7.18 16.75 -3.54
N GLY A 89 7.67 15.86 -4.39
CA GLY A 89 8.65 14.85 -4.00
C GLY A 89 8.15 13.76 -3.05
N CYS A 90 6.86 13.39 -3.13
CA CYS A 90 6.24 12.42 -2.23
C CYS A 90 6.64 10.95 -2.47
N THR A 91 7.31 10.63 -3.57
CA THR A 91 7.79 9.29 -4.00
C THR A 91 6.72 8.25 -4.34
N LEU A 92 5.43 8.53 -4.23
CA LEU A 92 4.37 7.56 -4.48
C LEU A 92 4.36 7.05 -5.93
N CYS A 93 4.62 7.92 -6.90
CA CYS A 93 4.75 7.54 -8.31
C CYS A 93 5.93 6.58 -8.56
N MET A 94 7.07 6.78 -7.89
CA MET A 94 8.22 5.87 -7.97
C MET A 94 7.89 4.49 -7.40
N GLN A 95 7.13 4.44 -6.31
CA GLN A 95 6.68 3.18 -5.71
C GLN A 95 5.73 2.44 -6.63
N ALA A 96 4.84 3.15 -7.32
CA ALA A 96 3.87 2.59 -8.24
C ALA A 96 4.47 2.15 -9.58
N CYS A 97 5.61 2.72 -10.00
CA CYS A 97 6.20 2.43 -11.32
C CYS A 97 6.73 0.99 -11.39
N PRO A 98 6.20 0.11 -12.27
CA PRO A 98 6.59 -1.30 -12.30
C PRO A 98 7.97 -1.55 -12.95
N VAL A 99 8.54 -0.57 -13.62
CA VAL A 99 9.76 -0.71 -14.44
C VAL A 99 10.86 0.30 -14.09
N ASP A 100 10.74 0.99 -12.94
CA ASP A 100 11.69 1.99 -12.46
C ASP A 100 11.99 3.09 -13.50
N ALA A 101 10.98 3.56 -14.20
CA ALA A 101 11.11 4.63 -15.19
C ALA A 101 11.07 6.04 -14.58
N ILE A 102 10.88 6.17 -13.27
CA ILE A 102 10.78 7.44 -12.55
C ILE A 102 12.02 7.61 -11.68
N VAL A 103 12.67 8.75 -11.78
CA VAL A 103 13.85 9.12 -11.00
C VAL A 103 13.56 10.33 -10.14
N GLY A 104 14.21 10.41 -8.97
CA GLY A 104 14.03 11.47 -7.98
C GLY A 104 14.41 10.99 -6.58
N ALA A 105 14.14 11.81 -5.58
CA ALA A 105 14.39 11.49 -4.19
C ALA A 105 13.27 12.07 -3.29
N PRO A 106 13.14 11.61 -2.05
CA PRO A 106 12.18 12.18 -1.11
C PRO A 106 12.38 13.70 -0.95
N LYS A 107 11.30 14.48 -1.07
CA LYS A 107 11.29 15.96 -1.00
C LYS A 107 12.08 16.65 -2.13
N GLN A 108 12.39 15.93 -3.20
CA GLN A 108 12.95 16.45 -4.43
C GLN A 108 11.96 16.18 -5.57
N MET A 109 11.95 17.04 -6.60
CA MET A 109 11.11 16.80 -7.77
C MET A 109 11.47 15.47 -8.45
N HIS A 110 10.47 14.85 -9.06
CA HIS A 110 10.66 13.62 -9.83
C HIS A 110 10.54 13.90 -11.32
N THR A 111 11.24 13.09 -12.13
CA THR A 111 11.11 13.14 -13.58
C THR A 111 10.97 11.73 -14.16
N ILE A 112 10.46 11.65 -15.39
CA ILE A 112 10.26 10.40 -16.13
C ILE A 112 11.40 10.21 -17.12
N VAL A 113 12.01 9.02 -17.10
CA VAL A 113 12.88 8.58 -18.19
C VAL A 113 11.98 7.99 -19.28
N ALA A 114 11.61 8.79 -20.27
CA ALA A 114 10.60 8.46 -21.28
C ALA A 114 10.89 7.15 -22.04
N SER A 115 12.18 6.85 -22.33
CA SER A 115 12.61 5.62 -23.01
C SER A 115 12.37 4.36 -22.15
N LEU A 116 12.23 4.49 -20.85
CA LEU A 116 11.96 3.40 -19.91
C LEU A 116 10.47 3.26 -19.59
N CYS A 117 9.67 4.32 -19.82
CA CYS A 117 8.26 4.33 -19.51
C CYS A 117 7.48 3.39 -20.45
N THR A 118 6.69 2.48 -19.87
CA THR A 118 5.86 1.53 -20.63
C THR A 118 4.44 2.04 -20.91
N GLY A 119 4.06 3.22 -20.38
CA GLY A 119 2.72 3.77 -20.55
C GLY A 119 1.63 3.08 -19.72
N CYS A 120 2.00 2.49 -18.60
CA CYS A 120 1.09 1.70 -17.75
C CYS A 120 0.09 2.54 -16.94
N ASP A 121 0.27 3.86 -16.85
CA ASP A 121 -0.51 4.86 -16.09
C ASP A 121 -0.62 4.65 -14.56
N LEU A 122 -0.02 3.61 -14.00
CA LEU A 122 -0.08 3.29 -12.56
C LEU A 122 0.49 4.39 -11.64
N CYS A 123 1.27 5.32 -12.16
CA CYS A 123 1.81 6.45 -11.39
C CYS A 123 0.83 7.61 -11.25
N VAL A 124 -0.24 7.67 -12.06
CA VAL A 124 -1.21 8.78 -12.07
C VAL A 124 -2.11 8.76 -10.83
N PRO A 125 -2.82 7.67 -10.49
CA PRO A 125 -3.76 7.67 -9.37
C PRO A 125 -3.14 7.97 -7.99
N PRO A 126 -1.91 7.55 -7.66
CA PRO A 126 -1.32 7.82 -6.35
C PRO A 126 -0.74 9.22 -6.21
N CYS A 127 -0.75 10.07 -7.25
CA CYS A 127 -0.22 11.43 -7.18
C CYS A 127 -1.16 12.34 -6.40
N PRO A 128 -0.79 12.87 -5.22
CA PRO A 128 -1.69 13.66 -4.38
C PRO A 128 -1.90 15.10 -4.87
N VAL A 129 -1.12 15.52 -5.88
CA VAL A 129 -1.14 16.89 -6.45
C VAL A 129 -1.43 16.88 -7.95
N ASP A 130 -1.82 15.73 -8.51
CA ASP A 130 -2.20 15.55 -9.92
C ASP A 130 -1.19 16.12 -10.93
N CYS A 131 0.10 16.07 -10.59
CA CYS A 131 1.16 16.61 -11.44
C CYS A 131 1.61 15.67 -12.57
N ILE A 132 0.91 14.55 -12.81
CA ILE A 132 1.31 13.54 -13.79
C ILE A 132 0.25 13.45 -14.90
N ALA A 133 0.69 13.69 -16.13
CA ALA A 133 -0.12 13.54 -17.33
C ALA A 133 0.40 12.39 -18.21
N MET A 134 -0.51 11.74 -18.95
CA MET A 134 -0.13 10.75 -19.97
C MET A 134 -0.13 11.42 -21.34
N VAL A 135 1.02 11.44 -22.00
CA VAL A 135 1.23 12.11 -23.30
C VAL A 135 1.42 11.06 -24.39
N PRO A 136 0.53 11.01 -25.41
CA PRO A 136 0.70 10.11 -26.55
C PRO A 136 2.01 10.39 -27.29
N VAL A 137 2.76 9.34 -27.65
CA VAL A 137 4.08 9.46 -28.29
C VAL A 137 4.23 8.68 -29.59
N THR A 138 3.20 7.94 -30.01
CA THR A 138 3.24 7.07 -31.19
C THR A 138 2.28 7.52 -32.32
N GLY A 139 1.72 8.72 -32.20
CA GLY A 139 0.64 9.18 -33.10
C GLY A 139 -0.56 8.25 -32.96
N GLU A 140 -1.06 7.69 -34.08
CA GLU A 140 -2.20 6.78 -34.08
C GLU A 140 -1.81 5.29 -33.95
N ARG A 141 -0.51 4.98 -33.89
CA ARG A 141 -0.05 3.58 -33.80
C ARG A 141 -0.38 3.00 -32.43
N THR A 142 -0.91 1.79 -32.47
CA THR A 142 -1.38 1.06 -31.27
C THR A 142 -0.69 -0.30 -31.17
N GLY A 143 -0.86 -0.99 -30.05
CA GLY A 143 -0.39 -2.36 -29.86
C GLY A 143 1.08 -2.58 -30.26
N TRP A 144 1.34 -3.61 -31.03
CA TRP A 144 2.68 -3.98 -31.48
C TRP A 144 3.24 -3.11 -32.59
N ASP A 145 2.41 -2.28 -33.26
CA ASP A 145 2.91 -1.26 -34.20
C ASP A 145 3.56 -0.07 -33.47
N ALA A 146 3.17 0.13 -32.22
CA ALA A 146 3.70 1.19 -31.35
C ALA A 146 4.81 0.73 -30.39
N TRP A 147 5.05 -0.59 -30.29
CA TRP A 147 5.90 -1.20 -29.26
C TRP A 147 6.63 -2.43 -29.83
N THR A 148 7.97 -2.42 -29.86
CA THR A 148 8.74 -3.53 -30.40
C THR A 148 8.95 -4.65 -29.39
N GLN A 149 9.30 -5.84 -29.87
CA GLN A 149 9.63 -6.99 -29.02
C GLN A 149 10.81 -6.68 -28.09
N GLU A 150 11.84 -6.00 -28.59
CA GLU A 150 13.01 -5.61 -27.79
C GLU A 150 12.62 -4.65 -26.65
N GLN A 151 11.69 -3.74 -26.91
CA GLN A 151 11.17 -2.84 -25.88
C GLN A 151 10.38 -3.62 -24.81
N ALA A 152 9.56 -4.58 -25.22
CA ALA A 152 8.82 -5.44 -24.32
C ALA A 152 9.79 -6.29 -23.46
N ASP A 153 10.78 -6.92 -24.05
CA ASP A 153 11.77 -7.74 -23.35
C ASP A 153 12.61 -6.91 -22.37
N ALA A 154 13.02 -5.71 -22.77
CA ALA A 154 13.72 -4.78 -21.89
C ALA A 154 12.83 -4.30 -20.72
N ALA A 155 11.52 -4.10 -20.95
CA ALA A 155 10.57 -3.75 -19.90
C ALA A 155 10.39 -4.90 -18.90
N ARG A 156 10.25 -6.16 -19.38
CA ARG A 156 10.22 -7.36 -18.54
C ARG A 156 11.45 -7.47 -17.66
N GLN A 157 12.65 -7.35 -18.24
CA GLN A 157 13.89 -7.43 -17.49
C GLN A 157 14.00 -6.36 -16.39
N ARG A 158 13.50 -5.14 -16.63
CA ARG A 158 13.47 -4.09 -15.61
C ARG A 158 12.49 -4.43 -14.50
N HIS A 159 11.30 -4.92 -14.85
CA HIS A 159 10.30 -5.38 -13.91
C HIS A 159 10.85 -6.50 -13.01
N ASP A 160 11.46 -7.52 -13.59
CA ASP A 160 12.03 -8.65 -12.84
C ASP A 160 13.14 -8.18 -11.89
N ARG A 161 14.03 -7.30 -12.35
CA ARG A 161 15.06 -6.69 -11.48
C ARG A 161 14.47 -5.89 -10.33
N ARG A 162 13.38 -5.15 -10.58
CA ARG A 162 12.64 -4.43 -9.54
C ARG A 162 12.07 -5.40 -8.51
N LEU A 163 11.36 -6.44 -8.95
CA LEU A 163 10.80 -7.44 -8.04
C LEU A 163 11.87 -8.14 -7.21
N ALA A 164 12.99 -8.50 -7.83
CA ALA A 164 14.12 -9.12 -7.13
C ALA A 164 14.75 -8.17 -6.10
N ARG A 165 14.88 -6.86 -6.43
CA ARG A 165 15.35 -5.85 -5.47
C ARG A 165 14.38 -5.71 -4.30
N GLN A 166 13.09 -5.55 -4.55
CA GLN A 166 12.07 -5.41 -3.51
C GLN A 166 12.01 -6.64 -2.58
N ARG A 167 12.19 -7.85 -3.14
CA ARG A 167 12.28 -9.07 -2.34
C ARG A 167 13.47 -9.03 -1.39
N ARG A 168 14.67 -8.74 -1.92
CA ARG A 168 15.87 -8.62 -1.07
C ARG A 168 15.73 -7.55 0.02
N GLU A 169 15.11 -6.42 -0.29
CA GLU A 169 14.88 -5.34 0.67
C GLU A 169 13.92 -5.77 1.80
N ARG A 170 12.83 -6.49 1.45
CA ARG A 170 11.91 -7.06 2.45
C ARG A 170 12.61 -8.08 3.33
N ASP A 171 13.29 -9.05 2.74
CA ASP A 171 14.00 -10.11 3.47
C ASP A 171 15.03 -9.49 4.43
N ALA A 172 15.78 -8.48 3.99
CA ALA A 172 16.72 -7.76 4.82
C ALA A 172 16.04 -6.94 5.93
N ALA A 173 14.87 -6.36 5.67
CA ALA A 173 14.09 -5.63 6.67
C ALA A 173 13.52 -6.60 7.74
N GLU A 174 13.01 -7.74 7.32
CA GLU A 174 12.52 -8.79 8.21
C GLU A 174 13.65 -9.37 9.09
N ALA A 175 14.81 -9.64 8.49
CA ALA A 175 15.99 -10.10 9.25
C ALA A 175 16.43 -9.07 10.29
N ARG A 176 16.48 -7.77 9.93
CA ARG A 176 16.78 -6.71 10.90
C ARG A 176 15.73 -6.60 12.00
N ALA A 177 14.45 -6.74 11.67
CA ALA A 177 13.38 -6.72 12.65
C ALA A 177 13.45 -7.91 13.60
N ALA A 178 13.75 -9.12 13.08
CA ALA A 178 13.96 -10.33 13.89
C ALA A 178 15.17 -10.18 14.83
N ALA A 179 16.30 -9.66 14.34
CA ALA A 179 17.48 -9.42 15.16
C ALA A 179 17.21 -8.40 16.29
N ARG A 180 16.46 -7.33 16.00
CA ARG A 180 16.04 -6.35 17.03
C ARG A 180 15.13 -6.98 18.09
N ARG A 181 14.19 -7.86 17.70
CA ARG A 181 13.33 -8.58 18.65
C ARG A 181 14.16 -9.53 19.52
N ALA A 182 15.09 -10.27 18.94
CA ALA A 182 15.97 -11.17 19.67
C ALA A 182 16.87 -10.41 20.66
N ALA A 183 17.47 -9.29 20.24
CA ALA A 183 18.27 -8.44 21.11
C ALA A 183 17.45 -7.84 22.27
N SER A 184 16.19 -7.43 22.00
CA SER A 184 15.28 -6.95 23.03
C SER A 184 14.88 -8.06 24.01
N ALA A 185 14.64 -9.29 23.52
CA ALA A 185 14.33 -10.44 24.38
C ALA A 185 15.53 -10.81 25.26
N ALA A 186 16.74 -10.84 24.70
CA ALA A 186 17.97 -11.11 25.48
C ALA A 186 18.27 -10.03 26.52
N ALA A 187 17.93 -8.77 26.25
CA ALA A 187 18.05 -7.68 27.22
C ALA A 187 17.01 -7.73 28.35
N THR A 188 15.95 -8.55 28.18
CA THR A 188 14.87 -8.74 29.18
C THR A 188 15.08 -10.02 30.01
N GLU A 189 16.03 -10.88 29.65
CA GLU A 189 16.44 -11.96 30.53
C GLU A 189 17.16 -11.38 31.77
N PRO A 190 16.66 -11.59 33.00
CA PRO A 190 17.35 -11.11 34.18
C PRO A 190 18.66 -11.88 34.30
N ALA A 191 19.80 -11.18 34.25
CA ALA A 191 21.05 -11.70 34.72
C ALA A 191 20.78 -12.35 36.09
N ALA A 192 21.15 -13.64 36.24
CA ALA A 192 20.95 -14.38 37.47
C ALA A 192 21.62 -13.64 38.63
N ALA A 193 20.90 -12.84 39.34
CA ALA A 193 21.25 -12.27 40.63
C ALA A 193 20.67 -13.20 41.72
N PRO A 194 21.38 -13.40 42.87
CA PRO A 194 20.95 -14.34 43.89
C PRO A 194 19.59 -13.98 44.43
N ALA A 195 18.77 -14.99 44.68
CA ALA A 195 17.37 -14.99 45.01
C ALA A 195 16.94 -13.89 46.02
N ALA A 196 16.30 -12.87 45.45
CA ALA A 196 15.34 -12.03 46.18
C ALA A 196 13.98 -12.27 45.54
N ALA A 197 12.93 -12.41 46.37
CA ALA A 197 11.56 -12.73 45.94
C ALA A 197 11.08 -11.88 44.79
N PRO A 198 10.26 -12.42 43.82
CA PRO A 198 9.78 -11.66 42.67
C PRO A 198 8.88 -10.53 43.17
N PRO A 199 9.08 -9.30 42.67
CA PRO A 199 8.08 -8.23 42.85
C PRO A 199 6.80 -8.65 42.14
N ALA A 200 5.69 -8.49 42.83
CA ALA A 200 4.36 -8.82 42.30
C ALA A 200 4.15 -8.21 40.91
N ALA A 201 3.45 -8.91 40.01
CA ALA A 201 3.17 -8.50 38.62
C ALA A 201 2.53 -7.09 38.53
N ASP A 202 1.84 -6.67 39.57
CA ASP A 202 1.22 -5.34 39.75
C ASP A 202 2.25 -4.18 39.72
N ASP A 203 3.46 -4.38 40.25
CA ASP A 203 4.49 -3.31 40.33
C ASP A 203 5.09 -2.95 38.96
N ALA A 204 5.23 -3.92 38.07
CA ALA A 204 5.75 -3.67 36.72
C ALA A 204 4.73 -2.94 35.84
N GLU A 205 3.46 -3.27 36.00
CA GLU A 205 2.37 -2.62 35.29
C GLU A 205 2.09 -1.22 35.84
N ALA A 206 2.14 -1.02 37.14
CA ALA A 206 2.08 0.29 37.77
C ALA A 206 3.20 1.22 37.32
N LYS A 207 4.44 0.72 37.20
CA LYS A 207 5.57 1.49 36.64
C LYS A 207 5.37 1.87 35.17
N LYS A 208 4.85 0.95 34.33
CA LYS A 208 4.52 1.26 32.94
C LYS A 208 3.44 2.35 32.84
N ARG A 209 2.36 2.23 33.63
CA ARG A 209 1.27 3.23 33.70
C ARG A 209 1.82 4.61 34.16
N ALA A 210 2.70 4.64 35.15
CA ALA A 210 3.32 5.86 35.63
C ALA A 210 4.22 6.53 34.56
N ILE A 211 4.98 5.76 33.79
CA ILE A 211 5.82 6.29 32.69
C ILE A 211 4.94 6.88 31.58
N ILE A 212 3.85 6.19 31.21
CA ILE A 212 2.90 6.64 30.19
C ILE A 212 2.20 7.91 30.68
N ALA A 213 1.73 7.96 31.92
CA ALA A 213 1.08 9.13 32.52
C ALA A 213 2.01 10.34 32.55
N ALA A 214 3.29 10.17 32.94
CA ALA A 214 4.28 11.22 32.95
C ALA A 214 4.62 11.73 31.53
N ALA A 215 4.63 10.85 30.52
CA ALA A 215 4.84 11.23 29.12
C ALA A 215 3.66 12.04 28.56
N LEU A 216 2.44 11.64 28.87
CA LEU A 216 1.21 12.35 28.49
C LEU A 216 1.14 13.74 29.16
N GLU A 217 1.49 13.84 30.43
CA GLU A 217 1.51 15.10 31.15
C GLU A 217 2.56 16.09 30.57
N ARG A 218 3.75 15.61 30.22
CA ARG A 218 4.77 16.42 29.52
C ARG A 218 4.26 16.89 28.15
N ALA A 219 3.60 16.04 27.38
CA ALA A 219 3.04 16.39 26.09
C ALA A 219 1.92 17.45 26.25
N ARG A 220 1.10 17.32 27.28
CA ARG A 220 0.03 18.26 27.60
C ARG A 220 0.58 19.63 28.01
N LYS A 221 1.55 19.69 28.93
CA LYS A 221 2.26 20.91 29.30
C LYS A 221 2.91 21.61 28.11
N LYS A 222 3.59 20.85 27.26
CA LYS A 222 4.21 21.40 26.05
C LYS A 222 3.17 21.96 25.07
N LYS A 223 2.01 21.34 24.96
CA LYS A 223 0.89 21.83 24.14
C LYS A 223 0.31 23.14 24.72
N GLU A 224 0.14 23.20 26.03
CA GLU A 224 -0.34 24.39 26.74
C GLU A 224 0.66 25.55 26.63
N GLU A 225 1.98 25.30 26.80
CA GLU A 225 3.04 26.29 26.59
C GLU A 225 3.08 26.83 25.17
N LEU A 226 2.93 25.95 24.15
CA LEU A 226 2.87 26.36 22.74
C LEU A 226 1.60 27.17 22.44
N ALA A 227 0.46 26.82 23.05
CA ALA A 227 -0.78 27.58 22.93
C ALA A 227 -0.67 28.96 23.62
N ALA A 228 -0.03 29.04 24.80
CA ALA A 228 0.21 30.29 25.52
C ALA A 228 1.19 31.20 24.79
N GLN A 229 2.12 30.65 23.98
CA GLN A 229 3.06 31.41 23.15
C GLN A 229 2.45 31.87 21.81
N GLY A 230 1.12 31.67 21.60
CA GLY A 230 0.45 32.08 20.36
C GLY A 230 0.87 31.24 19.14
N ALA A 231 1.52 30.08 19.34
CA ALA A 231 1.88 29.15 18.29
C ALA A 231 0.69 28.24 17.95
N ALA A 232 -0.42 28.83 17.49
CA ALA A 232 -1.46 28.08 16.78
C ALA A 232 -0.88 27.49 15.49
N PRO A 233 -1.42 26.37 14.98
CA PRO A 233 -0.95 25.81 13.70
C PRO A 233 -0.99 26.87 12.62
N LYS A 234 0.16 27.19 12.02
CA LYS A 234 0.34 28.32 11.07
C LYS A 234 -0.44 28.19 9.76
N ASN A 235 -1.10 27.07 9.53
CA ASN A 235 -1.89 26.79 8.31
C ASN A 235 -3.40 27.01 8.47
N THR A 236 -3.85 27.67 9.50
CA THR A 236 -5.28 28.02 9.67
C THR A 236 -5.60 29.46 9.21
N GLU A 237 -4.59 30.28 8.91
CA GLU A 237 -4.78 31.63 8.39
C GLU A 237 -4.83 31.59 6.85
N GLY A 238 -5.90 32.12 6.27
CA GLY A 238 -6.05 32.25 4.81
C GLY A 238 -6.61 31.02 4.08
N VAL A 239 -7.18 30.06 4.78
CA VAL A 239 -7.85 28.90 4.16
C VAL A 239 -9.16 29.30 3.49
N SER A 240 -9.48 28.68 2.34
CA SER A 240 -10.76 28.93 1.67
C SER A 240 -11.94 28.50 2.53
N ALA A 241 -13.13 29.10 2.32
CA ALA A 241 -14.35 28.75 3.04
C ALA A 241 -14.69 27.26 2.95
N ALA A 242 -14.37 26.61 1.83
CA ALA A 242 -14.57 25.17 1.64
C ALA A 242 -13.63 24.34 2.54
N VAL A 243 -12.39 24.74 2.70
CA VAL A 243 -11.42 24.07 3.57
C VAL A 243 -11.78 24.31 5.05
N GLN A 244 -12.22 25.53 5.41
CA GLN A 244 -12.71 25.81 6.75
C GLN A 244 -13.91 24.94 7.12
N ALA A 245 -14.89 24.75 6.23
CA ALA A 245 -16.02 23.87 6.45
C ALA A 245 -15.60 22.40 6.65
N GLN A 246 -14.55 21.93 5.98
CA GLN A 246 -14.00 20.59 6.21
C GLN A 246 -13.31 20.45 7.58
N ILE A 247 -12.61 21.49 8.02
CA ILE A 247 -11.99 21.51 9.36
C ILE A 247 -13.08 21.46 10.43
N ASP A 248 -14.10 22.30 10.33
CA ASP A 248 -15.22 22.35 11.28
C ASP A 248 -15.99 21.02 11.33
N ALA A 249 -16.20 20.38 10.17
CA ALA A 249 -16.83 19.06 10.08
C ALA A 249 -15.96 17.95 10.73
N ALA A 250 -14.64 18.02 10.58
CA ALA A 250 -13.73 17.07 11.21
C ALA A 250 -13.69 17.24 12.74
N GLU A 251 -13.71 18.46 13.24
CA GLU A 251 -13.75 18.78 14.67
C GLU A 251 -15.09 18.32 15.28
N ALA A 252 -16.21 18.60 14.64
CA ALA A 252 -17.53 18.12 15.06
C ALA A 252 -17.61 16.60 15.10
N ARG A 253 -16.93 15.89 14.18
CA ARG A 253 -16.84 14.43 14.19
C ARG A 253 -16.00 13.93 15.37
N ARG A 254 -14.85 14.54 15.65
CA ARG A 254 -14.00 14.21 16.80
C ARG A 254 -14.75 14.38 18.12
N LYS A 255 -15.49 15.50 18.27
CA LYS A 255 -16.28 15.77 19.46
C LYS A 255 -17.35 14.70 19.70
N ARG A 256 -18.10 14.34 18.65
CA ARG A 256 -19.11 13.26 18.72
C ARG A 256 -18.50 11.91 19.09
N LEU A 257 -17.35 11.56 18.54
CA LEU A 257 -16.66 10.32 18.88
C LEU A 257 -16.18 10.31 20.34
N ALA A 258 -15.67 11.43 20.83
CA ALA A 258 -15.26 11.58 22.24
C ALA A 258 -16.46 11.46 23.19
N GLU A 259 -17.60 12.06 22.85
CA GLU A 259 -18.86 11.95 23.62
C GLU A 259 -19.40 10.51 23.63
N GLN A 260 -19.34 9.82 22.48
CA GLN A 260 -19.73 8.40 22.40
C GLN A 260 -18.80 7.49 23.20
N GLN A 261 -17.51 7.77 23.19
CA GLN A 261 -16.54 7.01 23.98
C GLN A 261 -16.79 7.22 25.49
N ALA A 262 -16.96 8.47 25.91
CA ALA A 262 -17.28 8.78 27.32
C ALA A 262 -18.59 8.12 27.79
N ALA A 263 -19.60 8.08 26.90
CA ALA A 263 -20.87 7.40 27.23
C ALA A 263 -20.69 5.86 27.34
N ARG A 264 -19.84 5.25 26.52
CA ARG A 264 -19.52 3.82 26.64
C ARG A 264 -18.74 3.50 27.90
N ASP A 265 -17.77 4.35 28.23
CA ASP A 265 -16.94 4.18 29.43
C ASP A 265 -17.82 4.32 30.69
N ALA A 266 -18.77 5.27 30.72
CA ALA A 266 -19.75 5.41 31.81
C ALA A 266 -20.70 4.22 31.94
N GLN A 267 -21.11 3.60 30.82
CA GLN A 267 -21.95 2.39 30.85
C GLN A 267 -21.17 1.15 31.29
N ALA A 268 -19.88 1.07 31.01
CA ALA A 268 -19.03 -0.01 31.49
C ALA A 268 -18.80 0.08 33.01
N ASP A 269 -18.61 1.30 33.54
CA ASP A 269 -18.47 1.53 34.99
C ASP A 269 -19.76 1.23 35.79
N ASP A 270 -20.94 1.41 35.18
CA ASP A 270 -22.22 1.05 35.80
C ASP A 270 -22.48 -0.46 35.79
N ALA A 271 -22.07 -1.17 34.73
CA ALA A 271 -22.19 -2.62 34.63
C ALA A 271 -21.29 -3.36 35.66
N ASP A 272 -20.11 -2.81 35.96
CA ASP A 272 -19.21 -3.37 36.98
C ASP A 272 -19.69 -3.15 38.43
N ARG A 273 -20.59 -2.19 38.63
CA ARG A 273 -21.20 -1.93 39.96
C ARG A 273 -22.37 -2.84 40.32
N ASP A 274 -23.06 -3.40 39.33
CA ASP A 274 -24.23 -4.26 39.52
C ASP A 274 -23.87 -5.73 39.82
N ASP A 275 -22.62 -6.14 39.55
CA ASP A 275 -22.12 -7.52 39.77
C ASP A 275 -21.53 -7.77 41.16
N THR A 276 -21.67 -6.82 42.12
CA THR A 276 -21.23 -6.99 43.51
C THR A 276 -22.34 -7.44 44.47
N GLY A 277 -23.48 -7.96 43.97
CA GLY A 277 -24.54 -8.61 44.74
C GLY A 277 -24.16 -10.05 45.10
N GLY A 278 -23.77 -10.29 46.34
CA GLY A 278 -23.25 -11.53 46.87
C GLY A 278 -24.20 -12.75 46.78
N PRO A 279 -23.68 -13.96 47.01
CA PRO A 279 -24.38 -15.22 46.81
C PRO A 279 -25.42 -15.49 47.87
N SER A 280 -26.64 -15.74 47.45
CA SER A 280 -27.73 -16.28 48.30
C SER A 280 -27.38 -17.72 48.71
N ALA A 281 -27.43 -18.00 49.99
CA ALA A 281 -27.26 -19.33 50.56
C ALA A 281 -28.39 -20.30 50.11
N PRO A 282 -28.10 -21.60 49.95
CA PRO A 282 -29.10 -22.59 49.58
C PRO A 282 -30.00 -22.95 50.76
N PRO A 283 -31.26 -23.33 50.57
CA PRO A 283 -32.17 -23.77 51.64
C PRO A 283 -31.81 -25.20 52.11
N ASP A 284 -31.81 -25.38 53.42
CA ASP A 284 -31.74 -26.68 54.11
C ASP A 284 -32.85 -27.61 53.68
N ASP A 285 -32.51 -28.79 53.25
CA ASP A 285 -33.43 -29.90 52.99
C ASP A 285 -33.43 -30.80 54.19
N GLN A 286 -34.59 -30.84 54.89
CA GLN A 286 -34.86 -31.83 55.91
C GLN A 286 -35.87 -32.86 55.39
N ALA A 287 -35.38 -34.07 55.26
CA ALA A 287 -36.20 -35.25 55.09
C ALA A 287 -36.95 -35.63 56.42
N PRO A 288 -38.04 -36.43 56.38
CA PRO A 288 -37.92 -37.86 56.58
C PRO A 288 -38.23 -38.72 55.35
#